data_996aed45e2550cc7a8c59a390d9b0dbc
#
_entry.id   996aed45e2550cc7a8c59a390d9b0dbc
#
_cell.length_a   1.000
_cell.length_b   1.000
_cell.length_c   1.000
_cell.angle_alpha   90.00
_cell.angle_beta   90.00
_cell.angle_gamma   90.00
#
_symmetry.space_group_name_H-M   'P 1'
#
loop_
_entity.id
_entity.type
_entity.pdbx_description
1 polymer ?
#
loop_
_entity_poly.entity_id
_entity_poly.type
_entity_poly.pdbx_seq_one_letter_code
_entity_poly.pdbx_strand_id
1 'polypeptide(L)'
;MITLSRLQQEALSLLANFIETPSFSKEEDSTARLLEDWFKKKEMVFFRNGNNVWAKNKNFDPSKPSLLLNSHHDTVKPNSAYTRDPFSAIIEDGKLYGLGSNDAGGCLVSLFAAFTWFYEHEDLNYNLIFAGTAEEEINGNNGIASVLPILPKFDAAIVGEPTLMQMAIAEKGLVVFDVKVKGTPSHAAHPNLDNAIYKCIPVLEWFKNFKFEKVSEALGEVKVTVTQINAGSQHNVVPANVDLVVDVRVNDKYTNAEVAEILKQNAPVDEIVPRSLRLNSSSIPKEHPLVQAGKELGMSTYGSPTLSDQAMLSCPSLKLGPGDSNRSHSADEFIFVKEVEEGISAYIALLEKVLQ
;
A
#
# COMPACT_ATOMS: atom_id res chain seq x y z
N MET A 1 14.98 31.22 1.17
CA MET A 1 13.91 30.28 1.62
C MET A 1 12.91 30.11 0.49
N ILE A 2 12.46 28.87 0.24
CA ILE A 2 11.40 28.59 -0.72
C ILE A 2 10.05 29.02 -0.11
N THR A 3 9.16 29.61 -0.92
CA THR A 3 7.79 29.91 -0.45
C THR A 3 6.88 28.70 -0.64
N LEU A 4 5.85 28.56 0.20
CA LEU A 4 4.88 27.45 0.10
C LEU A 4 4.23 27.40 -1.28
N SER A 5 3.76 28.54 -1.81
CA SER A 5 3.12 28.60 -3.14
C SER A 5 4.05 28.12 -4.26
N ARG A 6 5.34 28.49 -4.22
CA ARG A 6 6.32 28.02 -5.19
C ARG A 6 6.54 26.51 -5.08
N LEU A 7 6.60 25.99 -3.86
CA LEU A 7 6.79 24.57 -3.61
C LEU A 7 5.59 23.75 -4.12
N GLN A 8 4.36 24.24 -3.91
CA GLN A 8 3.14 23.64 -4.44
C GLN A 8 3.14 23.60 -5.98
N GLN A 9 3.52 24.70 -6.64
CA GLN A 9 3.61 24.74 -8.11
C GLN A 9 4.67 23.77 -8.65
N GLU A 10 5.83 23.70 -8.01
CA GLU A 10 6.89 22.77 -8.41
C GLU A 10 6.45 21.31 -8.21
N ALA A 11 5.73 21.00 -7.12
CA ALA A 11 5.18 19.65 -6.85
C ALA A 11 4.12 19.25 -7.90
N LEU A 12 3.22 20.15 -8.27
CA LEU A 12 2.25 19.90 -9.34
C LEU A 12 2.92 19.69 -10.70
N SER A 13 3.98 20.45 -10.99
CA SER A 13 4.78 20.23 -12.21
C SER A 13 5.48 18.87 -12.20
N LEU A 14 5.99 18.43 -11.04
CA LEU A 14 6.59 17.11 -10.89
C LEU A 14 5.54 16.01 -11.08
N LEU A 15 4.33 16.17 -10.52
CA LEU A 15 3.22 15.23 -10.70
C LEU A 15 2.85 15.10 -12.18
N ALA A 16 2.77 16.21 -12.92
CA ALA A 16 2.52 16.16 -14.36
C ALA A 16 3.60 15.34 -15.09
N ASN A 17 4.88 15.56 -14.75
CA ASN A 17 5.98 14.78 -15.34
C ASN A 17 5.88 13.28 -14.98
N PHE A 18 5.45 12.92 -13.76
CA PHE A 18 5.21 11.52 -13.39
C PHE A 18 4.11 10.89 -14.26
N ILE A 19 2.99 11.58 -14.45
CA ILE A 19 1.88 11.12 -15.30
C ILE A 19 2.36 10.89 -16.75
N GLU A 20 3.15 11.82 -17.30
CA GLU A 20 3.65 11.77 -18.68
C GLU A 20 4.78 10.73 -18.88
N THR A 21 5.27 10.14 -17.78
CA THR A 21 6.34 9.14 -17.79
C THR A 21 5.78 7.79 -17.33
N PRO A 22 5.47 6.85 -18.22
CA PRO A 22 4.99 5.53 -17.84
C PRO A 22 5.92 4.85 -16.83
N SER A 23 5.35 4.30 -15.74
CA SER A 23 6.09 3.72 -14.62
C SER A 23 5.42 2.45 -14.10
N PHE A 24 5.16 1.50 -14.98
CA PHE A 24 4.63 0.20 -14.52
C PHE A 24 5.62 -0.47 -13.58
N SER A 25 5.07 -1.22 -12.61
CA SER A 25 5.92 -1.96 -11.66
C SER A 25 7.02 -2.74 -12.36
N LYS A 26 8.28 -2.56 -11.94
CA LYS A 26 9.56 -3.01 -12.52
C LYS A 26 10.10 -2.18 -13.69
N GLU A 27 9.40 -1.15 -14.15
CA GLU A 27 9.79 -0.31 -15.28
C GLU A 27 9.96 1.17 -14.87
N GLU A 28 10.25 1.44 -13.57
CA GLU A 28 10.20 2.78 -12.95
C GLU A 28 11.52 3.58 -13.07
N ASP A 29 12.51 3.14 -13.84
CA ASP A 29 13.80 3.84 -13.94
C ASP A 29 13.66 5.32 -14.33
N SER A 30 12.74 5.62 -15.25
CA SER A 30 12.52 7.00 -15.72
C SER A 30 11.91 7.90 -14.65
N THR A 31 10.95 7.40 -13.87
CA THR A 31 10.35 8.16 -12.77
C THR A 31 11.28 8.27 -11.56
N ALA A 32 12.12 7.27 -11.31
CA ALA A 32 13.21 7.39 -10.33
C ALA A 32 14.16 8.55 -10.68
N ARG A 33 14.46 8.76 -11.98
CA ARG A 33 15.26 9.92 -12.42
C ARG A 33 14.57 11.26 -12.17
N LEU A 34 13.25 11.35 -12.27
CA LEU A 34 12.51 12.56 -11.92
C LEU A 34 12.68 12.92 -10.43
N LEU A 35 12.69 11.90 -9.53
CA LEU A 35 13.02 12.11 -8.12
C LEU A 35 14.47 12.60 -7.95
N GLU A 36 15.43 11.95 -8.61
CA GLU A 36 16.84 12.39 -8.56
C GLU A 36 17.02 13.83 -9.04
N ASP A 37 16.32 14.21 -10.12
CA ASP A 37 16.44 15.55 -10.69
C ASP A 37 15.85 16.63 -9.78
N TRP A 38 14.78 16.30 -9.03
CA TRP A 38 14.29 17.19 -7.97
C TRP A 38 15.35 17.38 -6.90
N PHE A 39 15.97 16.31 -6.38
CA PHE A 39 17.03 16.40 -5.38
C PHE A 39 18.22 17.22 -5.87
N LYS A 40 18.69 16.96 -7.11
CA LYS A 40 19.79 17.72 -7.74
C LYS A 40 19.45 19.21 -7.87
N LYS A 41 18.25 19.54 -8.36
CA LYS A 41 17.76 20.93 -8.50
C LYS A 41 17.70 21.67 -7.17
N LYS A 42 17.48 20.96 -6.07
CA LYS A 42 17.39 21.49 -4.70
C LYS A 42 18.73 21.38 -3.94
N GLU A 43 19.80 20.90 -4.59
CA GLU A 43 21.11 20.66 -3.98
C GLU A 43 21.08 19.76 -2.73
N MET A 44 20.15 18.78 -2.72
CA MET A 44 19.96 17.82 -1.64
C MET A 44 20.76 16.55 -1.88
N VAL A 45 21.29 15.97 -0.81
CA VAL A 45 21.95 14.65 -0.83
C VAL A 45 20.92 13.57 -0.86
N PHE A 46 21.01 12.66 -1.83
CA PHE A 46 20.12 11.53 -1.99
C PHE A 46 20.89 10.25 -2.30
N PHE A 47 20.19 9.13 -2.22
CA PHE A 47 20.70 7.80 -2.52
C PHE A 47 19.71 7.06 -3.42
N ARG A 48 20.21 6.13 -4.21
CA ARG A 48 19.39 5.28 -5.07
C ARG A 48 19.74 3.81 -4.87
N ASN A 49 18.69 2.95 -4.82
CA ASN A 49 18.82 1.49 -4.83
C ASN A 49 17.79 0.90 -5.80
N GLY A 50 18.26 0.38 -6.94
CA GLY A 50 17.35 0.01 -8.02
C GLY A 50 16.55 1.21 -8.51
N ASN A 51 15.23 1.13 -8.46
CA ASN A 51 14.33 2.23 -8.79
C ASN A 51 13.86 3.02 -7.57
N ASN A 52 14.29 2.68 -6.37
CA ASN A 52 13.96 3.42 -5.15
C ASN A 52 14.95 4.57 -4.94
N VAL A 53 14.44 5.75 -4.61
CA VAL A 53 15.24 6.95 -4.34
C VAL A 53 14.90 7.47 -2.96
N TRP A 54 15.91 7.68 -2.12
CA TRP A 54 15.69 8.12 -0.75
C TRP A 54 16.71 9.18 -0.29
N ALA A 55 16.33 9.94 0.72
CA ALA A 55 17.18 10.95 1.32
C ALA A 55 16.88 11.08 2.82
N LYS A 56 17.80 11.69 3.55
CA LYS A 56 17.60 12.11 4.93
C LYS A 56 17.79 13.63 5.03
N ASN A 57 17.19 14.28 6.02
CA ASN A 57 17.36 15.71 6.23
C ASN A 57 18.83 16.08 6.44
N LYS A 58 19.21 17.31 6.09
CA LYS A 58 20.58 17.80 6.07
C LYS A 58 21.29 17.66 7.43
N ASN A 59 20.58 18.00 8.50
CA ASN A 59 21.08 17.99 9.86
C ASN A 59 20.68 16.72 10.61
N PHE A 60 20.79 15.55 9.96
CA PHE A 60 20.45 14.25 10.53
C PHE A 60 21.34 13.92 11.73
N ASP A 61 20.73 13.72 12.92
CA ASP A 61 21.40 13.38 14.17
C ASP A 61 21.01 11.94 14.59
N PRO A 62 21.93 10.97 14.57
CA PRO A 62 21.63 9.57 14.94
C PRO A 62 21.13 9.37 16.37
N SER A 63 21.26 10.37 17.25
CA SER A 63 20.75 10.30 18.62
C SER A 63 19.26 10.66 18.75
N LYS A 64 18.67 11.26 17.71
CA LYS A 64 17.26 11.65 17.69
C LYS A 64 16.39 10.55 17.06
N PRO A 65 15.12 10.43 17.47
CA PRO A 65 14.17 9.57 16.79
C PRO A 65 13.99 10.00 15.33
N SER A 66 13.56 9.09 14.46
CA SER A 66 13.44 9.35 13.03
C SER A 66 12.05 8.98 12.52
N LEU A 67 11.52 9.79 11.62
CA LEU A 67 10.26 9.59 10.91
C LEU A 67 10.52 9.32 9.44
N LEU A 68 10.01 8.17 8.94
CA LEU A 68 10.02 7.85 7.52
C LEU A 68 8.78 8.44 6.84
N LEU A 69 9.00 9.13 5.73
CA LEU A 69 7.99 9.58 4.78
C LEU A 69 8.16 8.74 3.51
N ASN A 70 7.24 7.81 3.26
CA ASN A 70 7.32 6.89 2.14
C ASN A 70 6.09 7.04 1.23
N SER A 71 6.26 6.93 -0.07
CA SER A 71 5.21 6.72 -1.05
C SER A 71 5.80 6.11 -2.31
N HIS A 72 4.97 5.46 -3.13
CA HIS A 72 5.43 4.79 -4.34
C HIS A 72 5.29 5.68 -5.59
N HIS A 73 6.01 5.30 -6.65
CA HIS A 73 5.96 5.98 -7.95
C HIS A 73 5.71 5.01 -9.12
N ASP A 74 5.49 3.73 -8.83
CA ASP A 74 4.97 2.81 -9.82
C ASP A 74 3.45 2.90 -9.94
N THR A 75 2.94 2.39 -11.05
CA THR A 75 1.52 2.36 -11.36
C THR A 75 1.11 0.99 -11.88
N VAL A 76 -0.18 0.66 -11.74
CA VAL A 76 -0.81 -0.43 -12.49
C VAL A 76 -0.85 -0.11 -13.99
N LYS A 77 -1.19 -1.10 -14.83
CA LYS A 77 -1.50 -0.85 -16.24
C LYS A 77 -2.89 -0.21 -16.38
N PRO A 78 -3.08 0.73 -17.33
CA PRO A 78 -4.38 1.33 -17.56
C PRO A 78 -5.39 0.26 -18.00
N ASN A 79 -6.59 0.28 -17.43
CA ASN A 79 -7.65 -0.63 -17.83
C ASN A 79 -8.29 -0.18 -19.15
N SER A 80 -9.02 -1.08 -19.82
CA SER A 80 -9.61 -0.85 -21.16
C SER A 80 -10.77 0.16 -21.19
N ALA A 81 -11.21 0.66 -20.04
CA ALA A 81 -12.30 1.63 -19.95
C ALA A 81 -11.81 3.09 -19.96
N TYR A 82 -10.49 3.34 -20.01
CA TYR A 82 -9.95 4.68 -20.19
C TYR A 82 -10.50 5.33 -21.48
N THR A 83 -11.01 6.54 -21.35
CA THR A 83 -11.49 7.36 -22.48
C THR A 83 -10.51 8.48 -22.83
N ARG A 84 -9.59 8.81 -21.91
CA ARG A 84 -8.50 9.78 -22.07
C ARG A 84 -7.17 9.04 -22.24
N ASP A 85 -6.17 9.72 -22.79
CA ASP A 85 -4.80 9.20 -22.77
C ASP A 85 -4.30 9.14 -21.31
N PRO A 86 -4.00 7.95 -20.75
CA PRO A 86 -3.57 7.80 -19.36
C PRO A 86 -2.23 8.49 -19.07
N PHE A 87 -1.44 8.79 -20.08
CA PHE A 87 -0.11 9.43 -19.94
C PHE A 87 -0.12 10.90 -20.38
N SER A 88 -1.27 11.55 -20.39
CA SER A 88 -1.40 12.97 -20.68
C SER A 88 -1.90 13.73 -19.46
N ALA A 89 -1.04 14.57 -18.88
CA ALA A 89 -1.33 15.37 -17.70
C ALA A 89 -2.23 16.56 -18.06
N ILE A 90 -3.54 16.35 -18.11
CA ILE A 90 -4.52 17.37 -18.49
C ILE A 90 -5.22 17.91 -17.25
N ILE A 91 -5.20 19.24 -17.08
CA ILE A 91 -6.00 19.91 -16.05
C ILE A 91 -7.30 20.40 -16.69
N GLU A 92 -8.44 19.90 -16.19
CA GLU A 92 -9.79 20.31 -16.62
C GLU A 92 -10.69 20.38 -15.37
N ASP A 93 -11.43 21.45 -15.20
CA ASP A 93 -12.33 21.69 -14.05
C ASP A 93 -11.65 21.47 -12.69
N GLY A 94 -10.38 21.87 -12.56
CA GLY A 94 -9.58 21.74 -11.36
C GLY A 94 -9.08 20.31 -11.05
N LYS A 95 -9.31 19.36 -11.97
CA LYS A 95 -8.82 17.98 -11.90
C LYS A 95 -7.59 17.82 -12.78
N LEU A 96 -6.54 17.24 -12.25
CA LEU A 96 -5.39 16.77 -13.01
C LEU A 96 -5.62 15.29 -13.32
N TYR A 97 -5.91 15.00 -14.58
CA TYR A 97 -6.13 13.64 -15.08
C TYR A 97 -4.81 12.96 -15.42
N GLY A 98 -4.80 11.64 -15.31
CA GLY A 98 -3.75 10.74 -15.73
C GLY A 98 -3.53 9.58 -14.77
N LEU A 99 -3.01 8.49 -15.28
CA LEU A 99 -2.69 7.29 -14.51
C LEU A 99 -1.63 7.61 -13.44
N GLY A 100 -1.88 7.18 -12.21
CA GLY A 100 -0.99 7.47 -11.06
C GLY A 100 -1.11 8.91 -10.55
N SER A 101 -2.03 9.74 -11.06
CA SER A 101 -2.25 11.08 -10.52
C SER A 101 -2.75 11.06 -9.07
N ASN A 102 -3.64 10.11 -8.77
CA ASN A 102 -4.24 9.88 -7.46
C ASN A 102 -3.49 8.79 -6.68
N ASP A 103 -3.11 7.68 -7.33
CA ASP A 103 -2.50 6.49 -6.72
C ASP A 103 -1.08 6.24 -7.29
N ALA A 104 0.01 6.63 -6.58
CA ALA A 104 -0.01 7.54 -5.44
C ALA A 104 0.79 8.82 -5.73
N GLY A 105 0.87 9.26 -7.01
CA GLY A 105 1.69 10.40 -7.41
C GLY A 105 1.37 11.69 -6.64
N GLY A 106 0.07 11.99 -6.43
CA GLY A 106 -0.35 13.14 -5.61
C GLY A 106 0.18 13.08 -4.18
N CYS A 107 0.15 11.89 -3.57
CA CYS A 107 0.69 11.67 -2.22
C CYS A 107 2.21 11.78 -2.20
N LEU A 108 2.88 11.17 -3.17
CA LEU A 108 4.33 11.18 -3.31
C LEU A 108 4.87 12.61 -3.42
N VAL A 109 4.36 13.41 -4.37
CA VAL A 109 4.85 14.78 -4.55
C VAL A 109 4.52 15.67 -3.36
N SER A 110 3.41 15.41 -2.66
CA SER A 110 3.03 16.16 -1.47
C SER A 110 3.95 15.86 -0.28
N LEU A 111 4.27 14.59 -0.02
CA LEU A 111 5.26 14.20 0.99
C LEU A 111 6.66 14.70 0.63
N PHE A 112 7.03 14.62 -0.64
CA PHE A 112 8.34 15.08 -1.11
C PHE A 112 8.48 16.60 -0.96
N ALA A 113 7.43 17.36 -1.23
CA ALA A 113 7.39 18.80 -0.96
C ALA A 113 7.53 19.09 0.54
N ALA A 114 6.80 18.38 1.40
CA ALA A 114 6.91 18.53 2.84
C ALA A 114 8.32 18.19 3.35
N PHE A 115 8.93 17.09 2.88
CA PHE A 115 10.32 16.75 3.18
C PHE A 115 11.28 17.89 2.75
N THR A 116 11.09 18.43 1.53
CA THR A 116 11.88 19.54 0.99
C THR A 116 11.79 20.78 1.86
N TRP A 117 10.60 21.08 2.40
CA TRP A 117 10.37 22.20 3.30
C TRP A 117 11.25 22.12 4.56
N PHE A 118 11.33 20.93 5.17
CA PHE A 118 12.09 20.73 6.40
C PHE A 118 13.55 20.35 6.21
N TYR A 119 14.01 20.10 4.97
CA TYR A 119 15.34 19.54 4.69
C TYR A 119 16.50 20.27 5.37
N GLU A 120 16.48 21.61 5.38
CA GLU A 120 17.55 22.45 5.94
C GLU A 120 17.30 22.92 7.39
N HIS A 121 16.15 22.56 7.99
CA HIS A 121 15.85 22.97 9.37
C HIS A 121 16.85 22.33 10.35
N GLU A 122 17.35 23.12 11.31
CA GLU A 122 18.43 22.71 12.21
C GLU A 122 17.91 22.09 13.52
N ASP A 123 16.85 22.64 14.11
CA ASP A 123 16.39 22.31 15.47
C ASP A 123 15.17 21.38 15.48
N LEU A 124 15.19 20.34 14.66
CA LEU A 124 14.12 19.33 14.66
C LEU A 124 14.29 18.34 15.80
N ASN A 125 13.21 17.99 16.52
CA ASN A 125 13.19 16.94 17.54
C ASN A 125 13.28 15.53 16.95
N TYR A 126 12.87 15.37 15.68
CA TYR A 126 12.97 14.12 14.90
C TYR A 126 13.80 14.35 13.65
N ASN A 127 14.52 13.33 13.23
CA ASN A 127 15.03 13.27 11.87
C ASN A 127 13.90 12.98 10.88
N LEU A 128 14.09 13.40 9.63
CA LEU A 128 13.23 13.01 8.52
C LEU A 128 14.01 12.15 7.52
N ILE A 129 13.37 11.08 7.07
CA ILE A 129 13.82 10.23 5.97
C ILE A 129 12.69 10.26 4.93
N PHE A 130 13.01 10.53 3.67
CA PHE A 130 12.08 10.38 2.55
C PHE A 130 12.48 9.19 1.71
N ALA A 131 11.51 8.38 1.27
CA ALA A 131 11.72 7.28 0.35
C ALA A 131 10.59 7.25 -0.70
N GLY A 132 10.94 7.53 -1.97
CA GLY A 132 10.10 7.24 -3.12
C GLY A 132 10.40 5.81 -3.59
N THR A 133 9.44 4.91 -3.48
CA THR A 133 9.62 3.47 -3.68
C THR A 133 8.97 2.96 -4.97
N ALA A 134 9.50 1.87 -5.49
CA ALA A 134 9.04 1.14 -6.66
C ALA A 134 8.27 -0.13 -6.24
N GLU A 135 7.64 -0.80 -7.20
CA GLU A 135 7.02 -2.13 -7.06
C GLU A 135 5.97 -2.26 -5.93
N GLU A 136 5.35 -1.17 -5.47
CA GLU A 136 4.30 -1.24 -4.45
C GLU A 136 3.09 -2.02 -4.96
N GLU A 137 2.61 -1.70 -6.17
CA GLU A 137 1.40 -2.22 -6.80
C GLU A 137 1.39 -3.75 -7.01
N ILE A 138 2.56 -4.35 -6.96
CA ILE A 138 2.75 -5.81 -7.04
C ILE A 138 3.33 -6.40 -5.75
N ASN A 139 3.48 -5.59 -4.70
CA ASN A 139 4.19 -5.96 -3.48
C ASN A 139 5.56 -6.59 -3.78
N GLY A 140 6.33 -5.96 -4.67
CA GLY A 140 7.57 -6.50 -5.21
C GLY A 140 8.71 -6.56 -4.19
N ASN A 141 9.73 -7.37 -4.50
CA ASN A 141 10.89 -7.50 -3.61
C ASN A 141 11.91 -6.38 -3.81
N ASN A 142 11.86 -5.67 -4.96
CA ASN A 142 12.79 -4.58 -5.27
C ASN A 142 12.21 -3.19 -4.90
N GLY A 143 11.01 -3.13 -4.33
CA GLY A 143 10.40 -1.93 -3.76
C GLY A 143 10.94 -1.61 -2.37
N ILE A 144 10.06 -1.17 -1.46
CA ILE A 144 10.43 -0.76 -0.09
C ILE A 144 11.23 -1.85 0.64
N ALA A 145 10.89 -3.13 0.45
CA ALA A 145 11.59 -4.26 1.06
C ALA A 145 13.11 -4.25 0.80
N SER A 146 13.53 -3.76 -0.36
CA SER A 146 14.94 -3.70 -0.76
C SER A 146 15.72 -2.55 -0.13
N VAL A 147 15.03 -1.49 0.28
CA VAL A 147 15.65 -0.30 0.89
C VAL A 147 15.58 -0.31 2.41
N LEU A 148 14.64 -0.99 3.05
CA LEU A 148 14.54 -1.09 4.50
C LEU A 148 15.86 -1.46 5.20
N PRO A 149 16.67 -2.43 4.69
CA PRO A 149 17.94 -2.80 5.33
C PRO A 149 19.04 -1.72 5.24
N ILE A 150 18.93 -0.76 4.33
CA ILE A 150 19.93 0.28 4.06
C ILE A 150 19.49 1.68 4.51
N LEU A 151 18.19 1.88 4.79
CA LEU A 151 17.72 3.12 5.39
C LEU A 151 18.29 3.30 6.80
N PRO A 152 18.52 4.54 7.26
CA PRO A 152 18.74 4.80 8.67
C PRO A 152 17.59 4.22 9.50
N LYS A 153 17.87 3.83 10.75
CA LYS A 153 16.80 3.39 11.67
C LYS A 153 15.74 4.48 11.81
N PHE A 154 14.48 4.12 11.80
CA PHE A 154 13.35 5.00 12.04
C PHE A 154 12.37 4.39 13.04
N ASP A 155 11.63 5.25 13.74
CA ASP A 155 10.80 4.89 14.89
C ASP A 155 9.31 4.93 14.55
N ALA A 156 8.94 5.67 13.51
CA ALA A 156 7.58 5.72 12.98
C ALA A 156 7.60 6.05 11.48
N ALA A 157 6.46 5.84 10.78
CA ALA A 157 6.34 6.15 9.38
C ALA A 157 4.96 6.75 9.01
N ILE A 158 4.99 7.62 7.99
CA ILE A 158 3.83 8.04 7.20
C ILE A 158 3.99 7.42 5.82
N VAL A 159 3.02 6.63 5.40
CA VAL A 159 2.94 6.09 4.04
C VAL A 159 1.92 6.90 3.25
N GLY A 160 2.38 7.53 2.18
CA GLY A 160 1.60 8.41 1.31
C GLY A 160 0.68 7.61 0.41
N GLU A 161 -0.58 7.60 0.75
CA GLU A 161 -1.67 6.90 0.05
C GLU A 161 -2.91 7.80 0.01
N PRO A 162 -3.81 7.66 -1.00
CA PRO A 162 -5.00 8.51 -1.12
C PRO A 162 -6.00 8.22 0.00
N THR A 163 -6.10 9.11 0.98
CA THR A 163 -6.94 8.99 2.17
C THR A 163 -7.80 10.22 2.45
N LEU A 164 -7.89 11.17 1.51
CA LEU A 164 -8.52 12.48 1.72
C LEU A 164 -7.95 13.22 2.94
N MET A 165 -6.64 13.07 3.19
CA MET A 165 -5.94 13.60 4.36
C MET A 165 -6.55 13.14 5.70
N GLN A 166 -7.18 11.95 5.74
CA GLN A 166 -7.63 11.31 6.98
C GLN A 166 -6.65 10.19 7.36
N MET A 167 -6.35 10.07 8.64
CA MET A 167 -5.34 9.12 9.13
C MET A 167 -5.88 7.69 9.14
N ALA A 168 -5.40 6.82 8.24
CA ALA A 168 -5.61 5.38 8.38
C ALA A 168 -4.61 4.83 9.40
N ILE A 169 -5.07 4.69 10.65
CA ILE A 169 -4.22 4.28 11.79
C ILE A 169 -4.00 2.78 11.91
N ALA A 170 -4.59 2.02 11.03
CA ALA A 170 -4.36 0.58 10.87
C ALA A 170 -4.75 0.15 9.46
N GLU A 171 -4.10 -0.88 8.92
CA GLU A 171 -4.50 -1.55 7.68
C GLU A 171 -4.51 -3.06 7.82
N LYS A 172 -5.37 -3.74 7.04
CA LYS A 172 -5.44 -5.20 7.03
C LYS A 172 -4.24 -5.79 6.30
N GLY A 173 -3.63 -6.80 6.91
CA GLY A 173 -2.68 -7.68 6.24
C GLY A 173 -3.36 -8.59 5.22
N LEU A 174 -2.55 -9.28 4.42
CA LEU A 174 -3.01 -10.18 3.37
C LEU A 174 -2.27 -11.52 3.43
N VAL A 175 -3.03 -12.61 3.43
CA VAL A 175 -2.52 -13.95 3.10
C VAL A 175 -3.42 -14.57 2.04
N VAL A 176 -2.82 -15.00 0.94
CA VAL A 176 -3.52 -15.79 -0.08
C VAL A 176 -3.10 -17.24 0.09
N PHE A 177 -4.08 -18.14 0.15
CA PHE A 177 -3.85 -19.58 0.27
C PHE A 177 -4.23 -20.30 -1.01
N ASP A 178 -3.39 -21.24 -1.41
CA ASP A 178 -3.73 -22.30 -2.33
C ASP A 178 -4.24 -23.49 -1.53
N VAL A 179 -5.45 -23.95 -1.85
CA VAL A 179 -6.17 -25.01 -1.11
C VAL A 179 -6.53 -26.13 -2.07
N LYS A 180 -6.39 -27.37 -1.62
CA LYS A 180 -6.72 -28.54 -2.41
C LYS A 180 -7.63 -29.51 -1.66
N VAL A 181 -8.70 -29.93 -2.33
CA VAL A 181 -9.59 -31.02 -1.89
C VAL A 181 -9.42 -32.21 -2.84
N LYS A 182 -8.93 -33.31 -2.34
CA LYS A 182 -8.61 -34.51 -3.12
C LYS A 182 -9.79 -35.48 -3.20
N GLY A 183 -9.86 -36.20 -4.31
CA GLY A 183 -10.78 -37.31 -4.54
C GLY A 183 -10.17 -38.40 -5.42
N THR A 184 -10.90 -39.40 -5.70
CA THR A 184 -10.49 -40.52 -6.57
C THR A 184 -11.03 -40.30 -7.98
N PRO A 185 -10.15 -40.08 -9.00
CA PRO A 185 -10.62 -39.92 -10.37
C PRO A 185 -11.24 -41.21 -10.93
N SER A 186 -12.30 -41.04 -11.70
CA SER A 186 -12.98 -42.19 -12.32
C SER A 186 -13.80 -41.76 -13.54
N HIS A 187 -14.28 -42.75 -14.30
CA HIS A 187 -15.28 -42.49 -15.34
C HIS A 187 -16.64 -42.17 -14.70
N ALA A 188 -17.29 -41.08 -15.14
CA ALA A 188 -18.53 -40.59 -14.52
C ALA A 188 -19.72 -41.58 -14.56
N ALA A 189 -19.69 -42.61 -15.45
CA ALA A 189 -20.71 -43.65 -15.53
C ALA A 189 -20.55 -44.72 -14.42
N HIS A 190 -19.44 -44.73 -13.67
CA HIS A 190 -19.22 -45.73 -12.62
C HIS A 190 -19.49 -45.10 -11.23
N PRO A 191 -19.92 -45.95 -10.24
CA PRO A 191 -20.07 -45.46 -8.87
C PRO A 191 -18.77 -44.90 -8.34
N ASN A 192 -18.84 -43.68 -7.76
CA ASN A 192 -17.72 -43.00 -7.11
C ASN A 192 -18.20 -42.35 -5.80
N LEU A 193 -17.68 -42.85 -4.67
CA LEU A 193 -18.01 -42.35 -3.33
C LEU A 193 -17.01 -41.28 -2.84
N ASP A 194 -15.95 -40.98 -3.64
CA ASP A 194 -14.87 -40.08 -3.28
C ASP A 194 -14.65 -39.00 -4.38
N ASN A 195 -15.76 -38.37 -4.79
CA ASN A 195 -15.73 -37.28 -5.78
C ASN A 195 -15.26 -35.98 -5.13
N ALA A 196 -14.12 -35.42 -5.59
CA ALA A 196 -13.54 -34.20 -5.07
C ALA A 196 -14.51 -32.99 -5.12
N ILE A 197 -15.35 -32.87 -6.16
CA ILE A 197 -16.35 -31.79 -6.28
C ILE A 197 -17.38 -31.88 -5.16
N TYR A 198 -17.90 -33.06 -4.86
CA TYR A 198 -18.90 -33.21 -3.79
C TYR A 198 -18.29 -33.04 -2.40
N LYS A 199 -17.04 -33.46 -2.20
CA LYS A 199 -16.26 -33.20 -0.97
C LYS A 199 -15.98 -31.72 -0.76
N CYS A 200 -15.89 -30.92 -1.84
CA CYS A 200 -15.64 -29.50 -1.74
C CYS A 200 -16.84 -28.70 -1.20
N ILE A 201 -18.08 -29.20 -1.31
CA ILE A 201 -19.27 -28.48 -0.84
C ILE A 201 -19.17 -28.11 0.66
N PRO A 202 -18.96 -29.04 1.59
CA PRO A 202 -18.80 -28.72 3.01
C PRO A 202 -17.54 -27.88 3.29
N VAL A 203 -16.49 -27.93 2.46
CA VAL A 203 -15.31 -27.08 2.57
C VAL A 203 -15.66 -25.63 2.28
N LEU A 204 -16.43 -25.36 1.22
CA LEU A 204 -16.90 -24.02 0.88
C LEU A 204 -17.81 -23.44 1.99
N GLU A 205 -18.71 -24.29 2.53
CA GLU A 205 -19.55 -23.91 3.66
C GLU A 205 -18.72 -23.58 4.91
N TRP A 206 -17.66 -24.35 5.16
CA TRP A 206 -16.75 -24.10 6.26
C TRP A 206 -16.05 -22.75 6.11
N PHE A 207 -15.41 -22.45 4.97
CA PHE A 207 -14.75 -21.16 4.72
C PHE A 207 -15.72 -19.98 4.82
N LYS A 208 -16.96 -20.14 4.34
CA LYS A 208 -18.01 -19.12 4.44
C LYS A 208 -18.39 -18.77 5.88
N ASN A 209 -18.38 -19.77 6.76
CA ASN A 209 -18.90 -19.64 8.13
C ASN A 209 -17.80 -19.53 9.18
N PHE A 210 -16.53 -19.86 8.85
CA PHE A 210 -15.42 -19.79 9.79
C PHE A 210 -15.17 -18.36 10.24
N LYS A 211 -14.99 -18.18 11.55
CA LYS A 211 -14.73 -16.89 12.18
C LYS A 211 -13.52 -16.99 13.09
N PHE A 212 -12.64 -16.01 12.99
CA PHE A 212 -11.57 -15.81 13.95
C PHE A 212 -12.10 -15.11 15.21
N GLU A 213 -11.58 -15.50 16.38
CA GLU A 213 -12.09 -15.02 17.67
C GLU A 213 -11.78 -13.56 17.97
N LYS A 214 -10.54 -13.11 17.63
CA LYS A 214 -10.09 -11.76 17.99
C LYS A 214 -10.57 -10.76 16.95
N VAL A 215 -11.38 -9.79 17.39
CA VAL A 215 -11.90 -8.69 16.59
C VAL A 215 -11.10 -7.43 16.89
N SER A 216 -10.70 -6.70 15.85
CA SER A 216 -10.02 -5.41 15.99
C SER A 216 -11.02 -4.27 16.17
N GLU A 217 -10.69 -3.31 17.01
CA GLU A 217 -11.47 -2.08 17.15
C GLU A 217 -11.41 -1.23 15.86
N ALA A 218 -10.25 -1.17 15.21
CA ALA A 218 -10.03 -0.36 14.02
C ALA A 218 -10.38 -1.10 12.71
N LEU A 219 -10.10 -2.43 12.64
CA LEU A 219 -10.16 -3.20 11.41
C LEU A 219 -11.30 -4.24 11.38
N GLY A 220 -12.01 -4.43 12.51
CA GLY A 220 -13.05 -5.44 12.61
C GLY A 220 -12.54 -6.89 12.57
N GLU A 221 -13.36 -7.78 12.04
CA GLU A 221 -13.04 -9.20 11.90
C GLU A 221 -11.96 -9.49 10.84
N VAL A 222 -11.24 -10.60 10.99
CA VAL A 222 -10.47 -11.19 9.89
C VAL A 222 -11.48 -11.67 8.83
N LYS A 223 -11.27 -11.26 7.57
CA LYS A 223 -12.17 -11.64 6.46
C LYS A 223 -11.54 -12.76 5.66
N VAL A 224 -12.29 -13.87 5.53
CA VAL A 224 -11.92 -15.03 4.71
C VAL A 224 -12.85 -15.09 3.50
N THR A 225 -12.27 -15.19 2.30
CA THR A 225 -13.05 -15.21 1.05
C THR A 225 -12.46 -16.22 0.09
N VAL A 226 -13.24 -17.22 -0.32
CA VAL A 226 -12.88 -18.07 -1.47
C VAL A 226 -13.09 -17.23 -2.74
N THR A 227 -12.02 -17.02 -3.50
CA THR A 227 -12.02 -16.14 -4.69
C THR A 227 -11.96 -16.91 -6.01
N GLN A 228 -11.44 -18.16 -5.97
CA GLN A 228 -11.36 -19.00 -7.16
C GLN A 228 -11.69 -20.45 -6.79
N ILE A 229 -12.31 -21.16 -7.74
CA ILE A 229 -12.55 -22.59 -7.69
C ILE A 229 -12.34 -23.19 -9.08
N ASN A 230 -11.50 -24.22 -9.16
CA ASN A 230 -11.21 -24.91 -10.41
C ASN A 230 -11.29 -26.43 -10.20
N ALA A 231 -12.01 -27.14 -11.08
CA ALA A 231 -12.12 -28.60 -11.04
C ALA A 231 -12.52 -29.18 -12.41
N GLY A 232 -11.92 -30.31 -12.75
CA GLY A 232 -12.27 -31.08 -13.94
C GLY A 232 -11.90 -30.41 -15.25
N SER A 233 -11.84 -31.20 -16.34
CA SER A 233 -11.55 -30.72 -17.68
C SER A 233 -12.39 -31.43 -18.76
N GLN A 234 -13.03 -32.54 -18.39
CA GLN A 234 -13.85 -33.37 -19.32
C GLN A 234 -15.16 -33.80 -18.65
N HIS A 235 -16.28 -33.78 -19.39
CA HIS A 235 -17.62 -34.06 -18.86
C HIS A 235 -17.82 -35.49 -18.34
N ASN A 236 -17.03 -36.44 -18.80
CA ASN A 236 -17.12 -37.87 -18.48
C ASN A 236 -16.07 -38.35 -17.48
N VAL A 237 -15.30 -37.42 -16.87
CA VAL A 237 -14.24 -37.74 -15.90
C VAL A 237 -14.55 -37.07 -14.56
N VAL A 238 -14.60 -37.85 -13.48
CA VAL A 238 -14.59 -37.34 -12.11
C VAL A 238 -13.19 -36.86 -11.80
N PRO A 239 -12.98 -35.56 -11.41
CA PRO A 239 -11.65 -35.02 -11.19
C PRO A 239 -10.96 -35.56 -9.95
N ALA A 240 -9.62 -35.60 -9.99
CA ALA A 240 -8.78 -36.01 -8.86
C ALA A 240 -8.75 -34.98 -7.73
N ASN A 241 -8.98 -33.70 -8.04
CA ASN A 241 -8.98 -32.62 -7.05
C ASN A 241 -9.88 -31.46 -7.46
N VAL A 242 -10.19 -30.64 -6.48
CA VAL A 242 -10.67 -29.25 -6.60
C VAL A 242 -9.61 -28.36 -6.02
N ASP A 243 -9.20 -27.35 -6.79
CA ASP A 243 -8.26 -26.31 -6.37
C ASP A 243 -9.02 -25.01 -6.06
N LEU A 244 -8.79 -24.45 -4.86
CA LEU A 244 -9.37 -23.20 -4.42
C LEU A 244 -8.27 -22.16 -4.18
N VAL A 245 -8.60 -20.88 -4.38
CA VAL A 245 -7.81 -19.76 -3.88
C VAL A 245 -8.61 -19.03 -2.82
N VAL A 246 -7.99 -18.80 -1.66
CA VAL A 246 -8.62 -18.15 -0.51
C VAL A 246 -7.86 -16.90 -0.15
N ASP A 247 -8.50 -15.73 -0.29
CA ASP A 247 -8.01 -14.42 0.16
C ASP A 247 -8.38 -14.21 1.62
N VAL A 248 -7.39 -13.93 2.48
CA VAL A 248 -7.60 -13.67 3.91
C VAL A 248 -7.06 -12.30 4.26
N ARG A 249 -7.96 -11.39 4.68
CA ARG A 249 -7.63 -10.05 5.16
C ARG A 249 -7.50 -10.06 6.66
N VAL A 250 -6.26 -9.98 7.13
CA VAL A 250 -5.86 -10.17 8.52
C VAL A 250 -5.93 -8.84 9.28
N ASN A 251 -6.50 -8.84 10.49
CA ASN A 251 -6.52 -7.65 11.35
C ASN A 251 -5.27 -7.57 12.26
N ASP A 252 -5.09 -6.47 12.99
CA ASP A 252 -3.96 -6.18 13.87
C ASP A 252 -3.88 -7.03 15.16
N LYS A 253 -4.80 -8.00 15.34
CA LYS A 253 -4.82 -8.92 16.48
C LYS A 253 -4.18 -10.26 16.19
N TYR A 254 -3.75 -10.47 14.92
CA TYR A 254 -3.09 -11.68 14.45
C TYR A 254 -1.93 -11.32 13.54
N THR A 255 -0.89 -12.12 13.59
CA THR A 255 0.11 -12.20 12.52
C THR A 255 -0.38 -13.12 11.41
N ASN A 256 0.16 -12.94 10.21
CA ASN A 256 -0.13 -13.83 9.08
C ASN A 256 0.26 -15.30 9.38
N ALA A 257 1.32 -15.50 10.16
CA ALA A 257 1.76 -16.84 10.59
C ALA A 257 0.74 -17.50 11.52
N GLU A 258 0.19 -16.77 12.51
CA GLU A 258 -0.87 -17.28 13.39
C GLU A 258 -2.13 -17.65 12.59
N VAL A 259 -2.54 -16.78 11.64
CA VAL A 259 -3.69 -17.07 10.75
C VAL A 259 -3.46 -18.32 9.93
N ALA A 260 -2.26 -18.49 9.36
CA ALA A 260 -1.92 -19.66 8.58
C ALA A 260 -1.97 -20.95 9.41
N GLU A 261 -1.46 -20.92 10.64
CA GLU A 261 -1.50 -22.08 11.53
C GLU A 261 -2.92 -22.42 11.97
N ILE A 262 -3.75 -21.42 12.32
CA ILE A 262 -5.16 -21.61 12.67
C ILE A 262 -5.93 -22.27 11.51
N LEU A 263 -5.77 -21.77 10.28
CA LEU A 263 -6.46 -22.35 9.13
C LEU A 263 -5.96 -23.76 8.81
N LYS A 264 -4.64 -24.00 8.93
CA LYS A 264 -4.06 -25.34 8.72
C LYS A 264 -4.59 -26.38 9.71
N GLN A 265 -4.83 -25.98 10.96
CA GLN A 265 -5.34 -26.89 12.00
C GLN A 265 -6.84 -27.15 11.91
N ASN A 266 -7.61 -26.21 11.37
CA ASN A 266 -9.08 -26.25 11.46
C ASN A 266 -9.79 -26.50 10.10
N ALA A 267 -9.17 -26.14 8.98
CA ALA A 267 -9.83 -26.30 7.67
C ALA A 267 -9.95 -27.79 7.29
N PRO A 268 -11.14 -28.25 6.89
CA PRO A 268 -11.38 -29.65 6.52
C PRO A 268 -10.93 -29.95 5.08
N VAL A 269 -9.64 -29.73 4.80
CA VAL A 269 -9.03 -29.82 3.47
C VAL A 269 -7.84 -30.77 3.46
N ASP A 270 -7.47 -31.28 2.28
CA ASP A 270 -6.31 -32.17 2.16
C ASP A 270 -4.98 -31.40 2.15
N GLU A 271 -4.97 -30.20 1.57
CA GLU A 271 -3.79 -29.30 1.55
C GLU A 271 -4.24 -27.85 1.64
N ILE A 272 -3.50 -27.05 2.41
CA ILE A 272 -3.62 -25.61 2.50
C ILE A 272 -2.22 -24.98 2.65
N VAL A 273 -1.84 -24.13 1.69
CA VAL A 273 -0.49 -23.56 1.64
C VAL A 273 -0.59 -22.05 1.44
N PRO A 274 -0.01 -21.22 2.33
CA PRO A 274 0.05 -19.78 2.11
C PRO A 274 1.09 -19.45 1.02
N ARG A 275 0.73 -18.57 0.09
CA ARG A 275 1.67 -18.09 -0.95
C ARG A 275 2.78 -17.21 -0.36
N SER A 276 2.42 -16.38 0.66
CA SER A 276 3.34 -15.51 1.37
C SER A 276 2.78 -15.15 2.75
N LEU A 277 3.65 -14.98 3.75
CA LEU A 277 3.30 -14.52 5.09
C LEU A 277 3.83 -13.13 5.42
N ARG A 278 4.48 -12.45 4.47
CA ARG A 278 5.23 -11.22 4.73
C ARG A 278 4.38 -9.96 4.90
N LEU A 279 3.16 -9.93 4.31
CA LEU A 279 2.28 -8.76 4.29
C LEU A 279 1.38 -8.73 5.53
N ASN A 280 1.97 -8.42 6.69
CA ASN A 280 1.22 -8.36 7.93
C ASN A 280 0.35 -7.10 8.02
N SER A 281 -0.66 -7.15 8.91
CA SER A 281 -1.38 -5.96 9.33
C SER A 281 -0.42 -4.98 10.00
N SER A 282 -0.63 -3.69 9.78
CA SER A 282 0.15 -2.61 10.39
C SER A 282 -0.77 -1.69 11.20
N SER A 283 -0.21 -0.98 12.16
CA SER A 283 -0.97 -0.03 12.96
C SER A 283 -0.07 0.98 13.69
N ILE A 284 -0.70 2.05 14.17
CA ILE A 284 -0.11 3.03 15.07
C ILE A 284 -1.04 3.27 16.27
N PRO A 285 -0.51 3.35 17.50
CA PRO A 285 -1.33 3.64 18.67
C PRO A 285 -2.06 4.99 18.54
N LYS A 286 -3.29 5.04 19.02
CA LYS A 286 -4.09 6.29 19.01
C LYS A 286 -3.43 7.42 19.81
N GLU A 287 -2.59 7.07 20.78
CA GLU A 287 -1.85 7.99 21.66
C GLU A 287 -0.53 8.46 21.05
N HIS A 288 -0.12 7.91 19.92
CA HIS A 288 1.15 8.29 19.26
C HIS A 288 1.14 9.77 18.88
N PRO A 289 2.25 10.52 19.05
CA PRO A 289 2.33 11.95 18.75
C PRO A 289 1.83 12.34 17.35
N LEU A 290 2.13 11.56 16.31
CA LEU A 290 1.60 11.77 14.96
C LEU A 290 0.06 11.77 14.92
N VAL A 291 -0.57 10.81 15.59
CA VAL A 291 -2.04 10.69 15.60
C VAL A 291 -2.66 11.82 16.40
N GLN A 292 -2.07 12.20 17.53
CA GLN A 292 -2.59 13.32 18.35
C GLN A 292 -2.44 14.64 17.60
N ALA A 293 -1.30 14.90 16.97
CA ALA A 293 -1.08 16.09 16.15
C ALA A 293 -2.09 16.19 14.99
N GLY A 294 -2.37 15.07 14.30
CA GLY A 294 -3.38 15.05 13.24
C GLY A 294 -4.79 15.33 13.75
N LYS A 295 -5.19 14.78 14.92
CA LYS A 295 -6.48 15.09 15.55
C LYS A 295 -6.62 16.57 15.91
N GLU A 296 -5.57 17.19 16.42
CA GLU A 296 -5.56 18.64 16.71
C GLU A 296 -5.74 19.49 15.44
N LEU A 297 -5.32 18.97 14.27
CA LEU A 297 -5.55 19.59 12.97
C LEU A 297 -6.90 19.22 12.34
N GLY A 298 -7.76 18.48 13.06
CA GLY A 298 -9.10 18.11 12.61
C GLY A 298 -9.14 16.85 11.70
N MET A 299 -8.04 16.10 11.59
CA MET A 299 -8.02 14.86 10.83
C MET A 299 -8.73 13.74 11.61
N SER A 300 -9.64 13.02 10.95
CA SER A 300 -10.26 11.82 11.54
C SER A 300 -9.35 10.60 11.44
N THR A 301 -9.68 9.55 12.21
CA THR A 301 -8.95 8.27 12.18
C THR A 301 -9.86 7.14 11.72
N TYR A 302 -9.32 6.19 10.95
CA TYR A 302 -10.05 4.99 10.51
C TYR A 302 -9.12 3.80 10.31
N GLY A 303 -9.70 2.60 10.10
CA GLY A 303 -8.99 1.40 9.69
C GLY A 303 -9.14 1.16 8.19
N SER A 304 -8.03 1.02 7.47
CA SER A 304 -8.02 0.79 6.02
C SER A 304 -8.21 -0.70 5.67
N PRO A 305 -9.10 -1.04 4.74
CA PRO A 305 -9.23 -2.40 4.24
C PRO A 305 -8.18 -2.76 3.18
N THR A 306 -7.50 -1.75 2.60
CA THR A 306 -6.48 -1.92 1.55
C THR A 306 -5.09 -2.04 2.16
N LEU A 307 -4.18 -2.68 1.41
CA LEU A 307 -2.79 -2.90 1.79
C LEU A 307 -1.90 -1.87 1.10
N SER A 308 -0.76 -1.54 1.67
CA SER A 308 0.25 -0.65 1.11
C SER A 308 1.67 -1.08 1.53
N ASP A 309 2.69 -0.31 1.17
CA ASP A 309 4.06 -0.46 1.68
C ASP A 309 4.15 -0.53 3.21
N GLN A 310 3.14 -0.01 3.91
CA GLN A 310 3.01 -0.07 5.37
C GLN A 310 3.06 -1.51 5.91
N ALA A 311 2.59 -2.51 5.14
CA ALA A 311 2.62 -3.92 5.51
C ALA A 311 4.03 -4.51 5.66
N MET A 312 5.04 -3.84 5.10
CA MET A 312 6.44 -4.24 5.18
C MET A 312 7.19 -3.57 6.35
N LEU A 313 6.57 -2.59 7.02
CA LEU A 313 7.19 -1.85 8.12
C LEU A 313 7.01 -2.58 9.45
N SER A 314 8.04 -2.53 10.29
CA SER A 314 8.01 -3.12 11.64
C SER A 314 7.81 -2.08 12.76
N CYS A 315 7.66 -0.81 12.41
CA CYS A 315 7.42 0.29 13.34
C CYS A 315 5.95 0.76 13.30
N PRO A 316 5.49 1.54 14.31
CA PRO A 316 4.23 2.26 14.23
C PRO A 316 4.14 3.10 12.96
N SER A 317 3.05 2.94 12.20
CA SER A 317 2.88 3.62 10.92
C SER A 317 1.41 3.90 10.62
N LEU A 318 1.15 4.94 9.83
CA LEU A 318 -0.17 5.30 9.34
C LEU A 318 -0.13 5.65 7.84
N LYS A 319 -1.26 5.47 7.15
CA LYS A 319 -1.45 6.03 5.81
C LYS A 319 -2.08 7.41 5.90
N LEU A 320 -1.59 8.30 5.08
CA LEU A 320 -2.09 9.67 4.97
C LEU A 320 -1.73 10.22 3.61
N GLY A 321 -2.66 10.91 2.94
CA GLY A 321 -2.35 11.64 1.72
C GLY A 321 -3.56 12.26 1.05
N PRO A 322 -3.33 13.21 0.13
CA PRO A 322 -4.37 13.76 -0.72
C PRO A 322 -4.93 12.70 -1.67
N GLY A 323 -6.10 12.97 -2.25
CA GLY A 323 -6.77 12.04 -3.14
C GLY A 323 -7.69 11.06 -2.40
N ASP A 324 -8.52 10.38 -3.17
CA ASP A 324 -9.54 9.45 -2.70
C ASP A 324 -9.24 8.03 -3.22
N SER A 325 -9.10 7.06 -2.34
CA SER A 325 -8.87 5.65 -2.68
C SER A 325 -9.92 5.05 -3.63
N ASN A 326 -11.12 5.64 -3.72
CA ASN A 326 -12.13 5.20 -4.68
C ASN A 326 -11.78 5.55 -6.14
N ARG A 327 -10.79 6.41 -6.38
CA ARG A 327 -10.30 6.77 -7.71
C ARG A 327 -9.13 5.91 -8.16
N SER A 328 -8.51 5.15 -7.24
CA SER A 328 -7.41 4.23 -7.54
C SER A 328 -7.86 3.13 -8.48
N HIS A 329 -7.01 2.78 -9.46
CA HIS A 329 -7.23 1.73 -10.45
C HIS A 329 -8.50 1.93 -11.31
N SER A 330 -9.11 3.12 -11.29
CA SER A 330 -10.27 3.47 -12.10
C SER A 330 -9.87 4.02 -13.47
N ALA A 331 -10.79 3.97 -14.44
CA ALA A 331 -10.58 4.63 -15.72
C ALA A 331 -10.63 6.16 -15.54
N ASP A 332 -9.86 6.87 -16.38
CA ASP A 332 -9.74 8.33 -16.32
C ASP A 332 -9.43 8.85 -14.91
N GLU A 333 -8.50 8.19 -14.26
CA GLU A 333 -8.01 8.54 -12.93
C GLU A 333 -7.63 10.02 -12.85
N PHE A 334 -7.94 10.66 -11.72
CA PHE A 334 -7.63 12.06 -11.49
C PHE A 334 -7.45 12.37 -10.01
N ILE A 335 -6.73 13.47 -9.75
CA ILE A 335 -6.69 14.15 -8.45
C ILE A 335 -7.09 15.62 -8.62
N PHE A 336 -7.75 16.24 -7.65
CA PHE A 336 -7.94 17.67 -7.71
C PHE A 336 -6.61 18.40 -7.41
N VAL A 337 -6.29 19.41 -8.21
CA VAL A 337 -5.12 20.29 -7.98
C VAL A 337 -5.11 20.83 -6.55
N LYS A 338 -6.29 21.24 -6.07
CA LYS A 338 -6.48 21.74 -4.72
C LYS A 338 -6.19 20.70 -3.63
N GLU A 339 -6.49 19.41 -3.87
CA GLU A 339 -6.15 18.34 -2.92
C GLU A 339 -4.63 18.22 -2.73
N VAL A 340 -3.84 18.35 -3.79
CA VAL A 340 -2.37 18.35 -3.72
C VAL A 340 -1.86 19.57 -2.97
N GLU A 341 -2.36 20.78 -3.27
CA GLU A 341 -1.94 22.03 -2.61
C GLU A 341 -2.29 22.01 -1.11
N GLU A 342 -3.51 21.59 -0.76
CA GLU A 342 -3.96 21.46 0.62
C GLU A 342 -3.24 20.30 1.33
N GLY A 343 -2.95 19.19 0.63
CA GLY A 343 -2.19 18.06 1.14
C GLY A 343 -0.77 18.45 1.56
N ILE A 344 -0.05 19.21 0.73
CA ILE A 344 1.27 19.76 1.06
C ILE A 344 1.19 20.61 2.32
N SER A 345 0.21 21.51 2.38
CA SER A 345 0.01 22.41 3.54
C SER A 345 -0.32 21.63 4.82
N ALA A 346 -1.14 20.59 4.71
CA ALA A 346 -1.53 19.74 5.82
C ALA A 346 -0.37 18.88 6.33
N TYR A 347 0.46 18.33 5.43
CA TYR A 347 1.68 17.61 5.83
C TYR A 347 2.67 18.54 6.55
N ILE A 348 2.89 19.74 6.04
CA ILE A 348 3.77 20.71 6.69
C ILE A 348 3.24 21.02 8.09
N ALA A 349 1.95 21.35 8.23
CA ALA A 349 1.34 21.65 9.53
C ALA A 349 1.42 20.45 10.52
N LEU A 350 1.22 19.23 10.04
CA LEU A 350 1.35 18.02 10.85
C LEU A 350 2.80 17.83 11.32
N LEU A 351 3.76 17.95 10.41
CA LEU A 351 5.17 17.79 10.72
C LEU A 351 5.69 18.91 11.62
N GLU A 352 5.24 20.16 11.47
CA GLU A 352 5.57 21.25 12.41
C GLU A 352 5.21 20.90 13.85
N LYS A 353 4.01 20.32 14.08
CA LYS A 353 3.58 19.91 15.43
C LYS A 353 4.37 18.74 16.03
N VAL A 354 4.95 17.90 15.19
CA VAL A 354 5.67 16.67 15.64
C VAL A 354 7.17 16.92 15.75
N LEU A 355 7.72 17.75 14.86
CA LEU A 355 9.15 17.96 14.73
C LEU A 355 9.68 19.11 15.61
N GLN A 356 8.81 19.98 16.09
CA GLN A 356 9.13 21.13 16.95
C GLN A 356 8.59 20.92 18.37
#